data_48fc0e52cafbf57e2918082979baa01d
#
_entry.id   48fc0e52cafbf57e2918082979baa01d
#
_cell.length_a   1.000
_cell.length_b   1.000
_cell.length_c   1.000
_cell.angle_alpha   90.00
_cell.angle_beta   90.00
_cell.angle_gamma   90.00
#
_symmetry.space_group_name_H-M   'P 1'
#
loop_
_entity.id
_entity.type
_entity.pdbx_description
1 polymer ?
#
loop_
_entity_poly.entity_id
_entity_poly.type
_entity_poly.pdbx_seq_one_letter_code
_entity_poly.pdbx_strand_id
1 'polypeptide(L)'
;MKSDIEIARSIRLKPVTEIADQLGIPQDELEPYGKNMAKVPLTLIDEEKVKKSKLILVTAITPTKAGIGKTTVSVGLALGLNKIGKKAVAALREPSLGPCFGMKGGAAGGGYAQILPMEKINLHFTGDFHAITSANNMISALLDNYLYQHQAEGFGLKQILWRRVLDVNDRSLRHIVTGLGPHSNGLVQESGFDITPASEIMAILCLSKDIDDLRRRIENILLGYTLDNKPFTVKDMGVAGSIVALLLDAMNPNLVQTTEGTPAFIHGGPFANIAHGCNSILATRMAMTYGDYVVTEAGFGADLGAEKFFDIKCRKSGLNPSLTILVATLRGLKMHGDVPVDKISEASAEGVRKGFANMDRHIENMRKFGQTVLVCFNKFGDDRDEEIQMVREHCAELGVPFALNDAFARGSDGAVELAELVVKTIDEQPSEPVKFIYNDEETIENKIVGVAKEIYRAGMVEFSPEARKMLAKIEGTAYAKFPVCIAKTQYSFSQDQKLYGAPEGFEFDIKDIVINAGAEMIVAIAGDIIRMPGLPKSPQALRIDVVDGHIDGLS
;
A
#
# COMPACT_ATOMS: atom_id res chain seq x y z
N MET A 1 22.00 19.47 -7.93
CA MET A 1 21.01 19.36 -6.83
C MET A 1 21.54 18.32 -5.86
N LYS A 2 21.39 18.51 -4.54
CA LYS A 2 21.79 17.49 -3.56
C LYS A 2 20.96 16.23 -3.75
N SER A 3 21.52 15.06 -3.49
CA SER A 3 20.78 13.79 -3.48
C SER A 3 19.84 13.73 -2.26
N ASP A 4 18.86 12.82 -2.31
CA ASP A 4 17.88 12.64 -1.21
C ASP A 4 18.59 12.33 0.12
N ILE A 5 19.62 11.49 0.09
CA ILE A 5 20.41 11.15 1.28
C ILE A 5 21.26 12.33 1.79
N GLU A 6 21.82 13.17 0.90
CA GLU A 6 22.54 14.38 1.29
C GLU A 6 21.62 15.41 1.93
N ILE A 7 20.38 15.55 1.41
CA ILE A 7 19.36 16.41 2.02
C ILE A 7 19.00 15.85 3.39
N ALA A 8 18.66 14.56 3.51
CA ALA A 8 18.31 13.91 4.76
C ALA A 8 19.37 14.12 5.85
N ARG A 9 20.65 13.96 5.51
CA ARG A 9 21.77 14.16 6.46
C ARG A 9 22.01 15.61 6.82
N SER A 10 21.64 16.55 5.96
CA SER A 10 21.78 17.98 6.26
C SER A 10 20.78 18.48 7.30
N ILE A 11 19.73 17.71 7.59
CA ILE A 11 18.66 18.06 8.52
C ILE A 11 19.04 17.63 9.94
N ARG A 12 18.98 18.57 10.89
CA ARG A 12 19.09 18.26 12.31
C ARG A 12 17.75 17.72 12.83
N LEU A 13 17.69 16.41 13.05
CA LEU A 13 16.49 15.77 13.58
C LEU A 13 16.20 16.21 15.00
N LYS A 14 14.93 16.50 15.28
CA LYS A 14 14.41 16.70 16.63
C LYS A 14 14.34 15.36 17.37
N PRO A 15 14.51 15.31 18.68
CA PRO A 15 14.13 14.15 19.47
C PRO A 15 12.65 13.80 19.25
N VAL A 16 12.32 12.51 19.25
CA VAL A 16 10.94 12.05 19.04
C VAL A 16 9.99 12.57 20.13
N THR A 17 10.50 12.85 21.33
CA THR A 17 9.74 13.46 22.41
C THR A 17 9.25 14.87 22.04
N GLU A 18 10.06 15.69 21.37
CA GLU A 18 9.63 17.00 20.88
C GLU A 18 8.56 16.86 19.77
N ILE A 19 8.65 15.84 18.95
CA ILE A 19 7.62 15.54 17.92
C ILE A 19 6.31 15.10 18.60
N ALA A 20 6.40 14.29 19.65
CA ALA A 20 5.23 13.88 20.44
C ALA A 20 4.57 15.07 21.15
N ASP A 21 5.37 15.97 21.71
CA ASP A 21 4.87 17.20 22.39
C ASP A 21 4.07 18.09 21.42
N GLN A 22 4.51 18.22 20.15
CA GLN A 22 3.76 18.95 19.12
C GLN A 22 2.35 18.38 18.89
N LEU A 23 2.18 17.07 19.07
CA LEU A 23 0.91 16.39 18.95
C LEU A 23 0.10 16.41 20.27
N GLY A 24 0.76 16.59 21.40
CA GLY A 24 0.19 16.42 22.72
C GLY A 24 0.13 14.96 23.16
N ILE A 25 1.05 14.14 22.68
CA ILE A 25 1.22 12.76 23.12
C ILE A 25 2.07 12.75 24.39
N PRO A 26 1.61 12.15 25.51
CA PRO A 26 2.40 12.05 26.73
C PRO A 26 3.72 11.31 26.50
N GLN A 27 4.84 11.87 26.95
CA GLN A 27 6.17 11.28 26.71
C GLN A 27 6.38 9.94 27.43
N ASP A 28 5.76 9.74 28.57
CA ASP A 28 5.78 8.51 29.35
C ASP A 28 4.98 7.35 28.72
N GLU A 29 4.12 7.64 27.78
CA GLU A 29 3.39 6.63 26.96
C GLU A 29 4.18 6.18 25.73
N LEU A 30 5.27 6.85 25.38
CA LEU A 30 6.06 6.50 24.20
C LEU A 30 6.98 5.29 24.50
N GLU A 31 7.12 4.41 23.51
CA GLU A 31 8.19 3.40 23.49
C GLU A 31 9.28 3.85 22.49
N PRO A 32 10.40 4.47 22.99
CA PRO A 32 11.44 5.00 22.12
C PRO A 32 12.27 3.93 21.42
N TYR A 33 12.45 4.10 20.12
CA TYR A 33 13.41 3.33 19.29
C TYR A 33 14.58 4.23 18.90
N GLY A 34 15.45 4.53 19.88
CA GLY A 34 16.49 5.54 19.78
C GLY A 34 15.95 6.96 19.94
N LYS A 35 16.68 7.96 19.39
CA LYS A 35 16.33 9.38 19.63
C LYS A 35 15.16 9.91 18.80
N ASN A 36 14.96 9.38 17.59
CA ASN A 36 14.17 10.05 16.56
C ASN A 36 12.93 9.25 16.12
N MET A 37 12.67 8.11 16.73
CA MET A 37 11.56 7.22 16.43
C MET A 37 10.97 6.67 17.71
N ALA A 38 9.66 6.45 17.75
CA ALA A 38 8.97 5.78 18.87
C ALA A 38 7.74 5.04 18.38
N LYS A 39 7.37 3.98 19.07
CA LYS A 39 6.02 3.40 18.96
C LYS A 39 5.05 4.15 19.86
N VAL A 40 3.81 4.25 19.39
CA VAL A 40 2.73 4.93 20.11
C VAL A 40 1.64 3.91 20.43
N PRO A 41 1.31 3.66 21.72
CA PRO A 41 0.36 2.64 22.13
C PRO A 41 -1.04 2.86 21.56
N LEU A 42 -1.71 1.78 21.16
CA LEU A 42 -3.06 1.80 20.60
C LEU A 42 -4.11 2.40 21.56
N THR A 43 -3.86 2.30 22.87
CA THR A 43 -4.73 2.87 23.93
C THR A 43 -4.93 4.37 23.84
N LEU A 44 -4.07 5.08 23.09
CA LEU A 44 -4.14 6.50 22.87
C LEU A 44 -5.05 6.93 21.71
N ILE A 45 -5.61 5.97 20.96
CA ILE A 45 -6.58 6.29 19.88
C ILE A 45 -7.88 6.79 20.51
N ASP A 46 -8.31 7.99 20.12
CA ASP A 46 -9.53 8.65 20.56
C ASP A 46 -10.52 8.73 19.41
N GLU A 47 -11.55 7.88 19.42
CA GLU A 47 -12.55 7.78 18.35
C GLU A 47 -13.38 9.08 18.17
N GLU A 48 -13.56 9.90 19.22
CA GLU A 48 -14.26 11.18 19.08
C GLU A 48 -13.41 12.22 18.34
N LYS A 49 -12.10 12.17 18.50
CA LYS A 49 -11.17 13.00 17.72
C LYS A 49 -11.06 12.49 16.28
N VAL A 50 -11.01 11.17 16.09
CA VAL A 50 -11.00 10.55 14.76
C VAL A 50 -12.18 11.03 13.91
N LYS A 51 -13.39 11.08 14.47
CA LYS A 51 -14.61 11.56 13.77
C LYS A 51 -14.54 13.03 13.33
N LYS A 52 -13.75 13.85 14.00
CA LYS A 52 -13.61 15.30 13.73
C LYS A 52 -12.49 15.63 12.76
N SER A 53 -11.51 14.76 12.65
CA SER A 53 -10.34 14.92 11.80
C SER A 53 -10.70 14.75 10.31
N LYS A 54 -10.05 15.51 9.46
CA LYS A 54 -10.25 15.50 8.00
C LYS A 54 -9.20 14.60 7.34
N LEU A 55 -9.64 13.45 6.86
CA LEU A 55 -8.79 12.49 6.16
C LEU A 55 -8.67 12.88 4.68
N ILE A 56 -7.46 12.95 4.16
CA ILE A 56 -7.14 13.25 2.77
C ILE A 56 -6.44 12.05 2.17
N LEU A 57 -7.02 11.50 1.11
CA LEU A 57 -6.41 10.42 0.35
C LEU A 57 -5.57 10.98 -0.80
N VAL A 58 -4.29 10.61 -0.88
CA VAL A 58 -3.43 10.88 -2.03
C VAL A 58 -3.29 9.61 -2.87
N THR A 59 -3.69 9.70 -4.11
CA THR A 59 -3.56 8.66 -5.13
C THR A 59 -2.97 9.26 -6.40
N ALA A 60 -2.93 8.53 -7.52
CA ALA A 60 -2.32 9.03 -8.74
C ALA A 60 -2.99 8.47 -10.00
N ILE A 61 -2.70 9.10 -11.13
CA ILE A 61 -2.90 8.49 -12.45
C ILE A 61 -2.06 7.21 -12.56
N THR A 62 -2.27 6.41 -13.60
CA THR A 62 -1.48 5.19 -13.82
C THR A 62 0.03 5.51 -13.83
N PRO A 63 0.86 4.86 -12.98
CA PRO A 63 2.25 5.24 -12.79
C PRO A 63 3.17 4.84 -13.95
N THR A 64 4.26 5.57 -14.11
CA THR A 64 5.41 5.16 -14.92
C THR A 64 6.34 4.23 -14.12
N LYS A 65 7.31 3.61 -14.78
CA LYS A 65 8.37 2.83 -14.10
C LYS A 65 9.22 3.68 -13.15
N ALA A 66 9.37 4.96 -13.43
CA ALA A 66 10.08 5.91 -12.56
C ALA A 66 9.25 6.38 -11.35
N GLY A 67 7.97 6.01 -11.29
CA GLY A 67 7.02 6.50 -10.28
C GLY A 67 6.38 7.85 -10.66
N ILE A 68 5.51 8.33 -9.78
CA ILE A 68 4.77 9.61 -9.95
C ILE A 68 5.02 10.59 -8.78
N GLY A 69 5.72 10.14 -7.73
CA GLY A 69 6.03 10.97 -6.58
C GLY A 69 4.88 11.17 -5.58
N LYS A 70 3.97 10.20 -5.44
CA LYS A 70 2.86 10.26 -4.46
C LYS A 70 3.32 10.56 -3.05
N THR A 71 4.32 9.85 -2.55
CA THR A 71 4.84 10.04 -1.18
C THR A 71 5.42 11.43 -1.00
N THR A 72 6.14 11.95 -2.02
CA THR A 72 6.63 13.34 -2.02
C THR A 72 5.48 14.35 -1.94
N VAL A 73 4.38 14.10 -2.67
CA VAL A 73 3.17 14.96 -2.60
C VAL A 73 2.49 14.82 -1.24
N SER A 74 2.37 13.62 -0.70
CA SER A 74 1.74 13.38 0.61
C SER A 74 2.49 14.09 1.74
N VAL A 75 3.81 13.96 1.75
CA VAL A 75 4.68 14.65 2.72
C VAL A 75 4.64 16.15 2.47
N GLY A 76 4.80 16.59 1.21
CA GLY A 76 4.74 17.99 0.83
C GLY A 76 3.43 18.67 1.26
N LEU A 77 2.30 18.01 1.06
CA LEU A 77 1.01 18.52 1.50
C LEU A 77 0.94 18.66 3.03
N ALA A 78 1.42 17.66 3.79
CA ALA A 78 1.46 17.76 5.24
C ALA A 78 2.35 18.92 5.70
N LEU A 79 3.51 19.14 5.05
CA LEU A 79 4.37 20.31 5.26
C LEU A 79 3.64 21.61 4.96
N GLY A 80 3.01 21.72 3.79
CA GLY A 80 2.28 22.92 3.35
C GLY A 80 1.10 23.25 4.27
N LEU A 81 0.33 22.25 4.71
CA LEU A 81 -0.77 22.45 5.67
C LEU A 81 -0.26 23.01 7.01
N ASN A 82 0.85 22.46 7.53
CA ASN A 82 1.46 23.01 8.74
C ASN A 82 2.01 24.43 8.51
N LYS A 83 2.58 24.72 7.34
CA LYS A 83 3.07 26.07 6.97
C LYS A 83 1.96 27.11 6.99
N ILE A 84 0.75 26.78 6.58
CA ILE A 84 -0.42 27.68 6.63
C ILE A 84 -1.17 27.62 7.98
N GLY A 85 -0.56 27.05 9.03
CA GLY A 85 -1.09 27.04 10.39
C GLY A 85 -2.16 25.98 10.67
N LYS A 86 -2.28 24.94 9.84
CA LYS A 86 -3.16 23.78 10.10
C LYS A 86 -2.38 22.70 10.84
N LYS A 87 -3.04 21.95 11.73
CA LYS A 87 -2.43 20.82 12.43
C LYS A 87 -2.54 19.57 11.55
N ALA A 88 -1.52 19.31 10.76
CA ALA A 88 -1.49 18.20 9.81
C ALA A 88 -0.49 17.11 10.20
N VAL A 89 -0.87 15.85 9.96
CA VAL A 89 -0.07 14.65 10.21
C VAL A 89 -0.11 13.76 8.97
N ALA A 90 1.03 13.18 8.58
CA ALA A 90 1.08 12.17 7.53
C ALA A 90 0.93 10.75 8.13
N ALA A 91 0.18 9.88 7.45
CA ALA A 91 0.06 8.46 7.79
C ALA A 91 0.38 7.62 6.55
N LEU A 92 1.55 6.97 6.54
CA LEU A 92 2.15 6.37 5.36
C LEU A 92 2.51 4.91 5.60
N ARG A 93 2.84 4.19 4.51
CA ARG A 93 3.32 2.83 4.56
C ARG A 93 4.79 2.76 4.91
N GLU A 94 5.17 1.66 5.58
CA GLU A 94 6.56 1.26 5.76
C GLU A 94 7.10 0.67 4.46
N PRO A 95 8.32 1.06 4.01
CA PRO A 95 8.95 0.49 2.83
C PRO A 95 9.48 -0.93 3.07
N SER A 96 9.45 -1.75 2.00
CA SER A 96 10.01 -3.11 1.97
C SER A 96 11.44 -3.09 1.45
N LEU A 97 12.31 -3.97 1.97
CA LEU A 97 13.68 -4.14 1.51
C LEU A 97 13.78 -4.60 0.06
N GLY A 98 12.85 -5.44 -0.40
CA GLY A 98 12.87 -5.97 -1.76
C GLY A 98 12.93 -4.88 -2.83
N PRO A 99 11.99 -3.92 -2.90
CA PRO A 99 12.09 -2.77 -3.81
C PRO A 99 13.29 -1.88 -3.54
N CYS A 100 13.67 -1.67 -2.28
CA CYS A 100 14.77 -0.79 -1.89
C CYS A 100 16.11 -1.25 -2.49
N PHE A 101 16.39 -2.56 -2.45
CA PHE A 101 17.58 -3.17 -3.04
C PHE A 101 17.37 -3.63 -4.49
N GLY A 102 16.14 -3.62 -4.99
CA GLY A 102 15.73 -4.10 -6.32
C GLY A 102 15.71 -3.01 -7.39
N MET A 103 14.50 -2.60 -7.78
CA MET A 103 14.30 -1.68 -8.92
C MET A 103 14.02 -0.24 -8.53
N LYS A 104 13.63 0.01 -7.29
CA LYS A 104 13.14 1.32 -6.85
C LYS A 104 13.83 1.67 -5.54
N GLY A 105 14.35 2.87 -5.42
CA GLY A 105 14.85 3.39 -4.16
C GLY A 105 13.78 3.38 -3.05
N GLY A 106 14.15 3.79 -1.86
CA GLY A 106 13.28 3.81 -0.69
C GLY A 106 11.99 4.61 -0.90
N ALA A 107 10.99 4.37 -0.05
CA ALA A 107 9.68 4.98 -0.16
C ALA A 107 9.44 6.09 0.89
N ALA A 108 10.49 6.80 1.29
CA ALA A 108 10.43 7.85 2.31
C ALA A 108 10.09 9.27 1.76
N GLY A 109 9.65 9.38 0.51
CA GLY A 109 9.53 10.65 -0.21
C GLY A 109 10.82 11.04 -0.91
N GLY A 110 10.99 12.30 -1.33
CA GLY A 110 12.19 12.76 -2.01
C GLY A 110 12.42 14.27 -1.89
N GLY A 111 13.65 14.71 -2.15
CA GLY A 111 14.04 16.11 -2.01
C GLY A 111 13.82 16.65 -0.59
N TYR A 112 13.22 17.82 -0.49
CA TYR A 112 12.84 18.43 0.80
C TYR A 112 11.50 17.93 1.36
N ALA A 113 10.81 17.01 0.66
CA ALA A 113 9.58 16.37 1.13
C ALA A 113 9.84 14.89 1.47
N GLN A 114 10.62 14.64 2.50
CA GLN A 114 11.00 13.32 3.00
C GLN A 114 10.56 13.07 4.44
N ILE A 115 10.36 11.79 4.76
CA ILE A 115 10.23 11.27 6.13
C ILE A 115 11.61 10.86 6.65
N LEU A 116 11.91 11.22 7.88
CA LEU A 116 13.21 11.00 8.52
C LEU A 116 13.07 10.25 9.85
N PRO A 117 14.05 9.41 10.23
CA PRO A 117 15.34 9.16 9.59
C PRO A 117 15.23 8.17 8.41
N MET A 118 15.50 8.63 7.19
CA MET A 118 15.26 7.91 5.94
C MET A 118 15.99 6.57 5.87
N GLU A 119 17.27 6.53 6.23
CA GLU A 119 18.09 5.32 6.18
C GLU A 119 17.52 4.20 7.07
N LYS A 120 17.06 4.53 8.30
CA LYS A 120 16.47 3.57 9.23
C LYS A 120 15.12 3.06 8.73
N ILE A 121 14.28 3.98 8.24
CA ILE A 121 12.94 3.65 7.73
C ILE A 121 13.02 2.69 6.53
N ASN A 122 13.97 2.91 5.62
CA ASN A 122 14.14 2.08 4.43
C ASN A 122 14.81 0.72 4.68
N LEU A 123 15.43 0.51 5.84
CA LEU A 123 16.12 -0.74 6.17
C LEU A 123 15.33 -1.56 7.22
N HIS A 124 15.69 -1.45 8.48
CA HIS A 124 15.10 -2.28 9.54
C HIS A 124 14.05 -1.58 10.40
N PHE A 125 14.03 -0.26 10.33
CA PHE A 125 13.11 0.64 11.04
C PHE A 125 12.97 0.28 12.54
N THR A 126 11.78 -0.18 12.94
CA THR A 126 11.47 -0.63 14.30
C THR A 126 11.26 -2.15 14.41
N GLY A 127 11.42 -2.87 13.29
CA GLY A 127 11.33 -4.32 13.25
C GLY A 127 9.95 -4.89 12.89
N ASP A 128 8.98 -4.09 12.44
CA ASP A 128 7.63 -4.57 12.13
C ASP A 128 7.65 -5.60 10.98
N PHE A 129 8.42 -5.37 9.91
CA PHE A 129 8.60 -6.35 8.83
C PHE A 129 9.26 -7.63 9.31
N HIS A 130 10.21 -7.55 10.25
CA HIS A 130 10.80 -8.73 10.86
C HIS A 130 9.77 -9.51 11.68
N ALA A 131 8.96 -8.84 12.48
CA ALA A 131 7.88 -9.46 13.27
C ALA A 131 6.88 -10.19 12.35
N ILE A 132 6.44 -9.54 11.26
CA ILE A 132 5.54 -10.12 10.25
C ILE A 132 6.17 -11.34 9.58
N THR A 133 7.42 -11.25 9.14
CA THR A 133 8.16 -12.35 8.52
C THR A 133 8.29 -13.53 9.49
N SER A 134 8.65 -13.26 10.74
CA SER A 134 8.81 -14.26 11.79
C SER A 134 7.48 -14.94 12.13
N ALA A 135 6.40 -14.18 12.28
CA ALA A 135 5.06 -14.71 12.55
C ALA A 135 4.58 -15.63 11.42
N ASN A 136 4.73 -15.19 10.16
CA ASN A 136 4.35 -15.97 8.99
C ASN A 136 5.14 -17.29 8.91
N ASN A 137 6.45 -17.23 9.09
CA ASN A 137 7.32 -18.40 8.99
C ASN A 137 7.21 -19.32 10.21
N MET A 138 6.86 -18.79 11.39
CA MET A 138 6.54 -19.60 12.56
C MET A 138 5.28 -20.43 12.31
N ILE A 139 4.23 -19.88 11.67
CA ILE A 139 3.05 -20.67 11.25
C ILE A 139 3.48 -21.81 10.34
N SER A 140 4.36 -21.55 9.36
CA SER A 140 4.88 -22.60 8.47
C SER A 140 5.60 -23.71 9.21
N ALA A 141 6.49 -23.35 10.14
CA ALA A 141 7.25 -24.31 10.93
C ALA A 141 6.34 -25.14 11.85
N LEU A 142 5.36 -24.49 12.49
CA LEU A 142 4.38 -25.16 13.34
C LEU A 142 3.47 -26.10 12.55
N LEU A 143 3.07 -25.72 11.33
CA LEU A 143 2.29 -26.58 10.43
C LEU A 143 3.08 -27.82 10.00
N ASP A 144 4.32 -27.63 9.56
CA ASP A 144 5.19 -28.76 9.17
C ASP A 144 5.43 -29.70 10.35
N ASN A 145 5.66 -29.15 11.54
CA ASN A 145 5.80 -29.95 12.75
C ASN A 145 4.49 -30.66 13.12
N TYR A 146 3.35 -30.00 13.01
CA TYR A 146 2.05 -30.62 13.26
C TYR A 146 1.79 -31.83 12.34
N LEU A 147 2.03 -31.66 11.05
CA LEU A 147 1.91 -32.74 10.07
C LEU A 147 2.86 -33.91 10.38
N TYR A 148 4.10 -33.61 10.74
CA TYR A 148 5.10 -34.63 11.08
C TYR A 148 4.70 -35.43 12.34
N GLN A 149 4.29 -34.75 13.42
CA GLN A 149 3.98 -35.40 14.70
C GLN A 149 2.67 -36.21 14.67
N HIS A 150 1.67 -35.79 13.88
CA HIS A 150 0.37 -36.47 13.82
C HIS A 150 0.25 -37.46 12.63
N GLN A 151 1.35 -37.72 11.93
CA GLN A 151 1.35 -38.67 10.81
C GLN A 151 0.92 -40.08 11.24
N ALA A 152 1.39 -40.53 12.42
CA ALA A 152 1.05 -41.85 12.95
C ALA A 152 -0.43 -42.00 13.32
N GLU A 153 -1.13 -40.89 13.56
CA GLU A 153 -2.57 -40.81 13.84
C GLU A 153 -3.42 -40.75 12.56
N GLY A 154 -2.78 -40.80 11.39
CA GLY A 154 -3.44 -40.72 10.08
C GLY A 154 -3.86 -39.29 9.69
N PHE A 155 -3.37 -38.26 10.40
CA PHE A 155 -3.64 -36.88 10.02
C PHE A 155 -2.81 -36.46 8.79
N GLY A 156 -3.44 -35.73 7.87
CA GLY A 156 -2.78 -35.18 6.71
C GLY A 156 -3.62 -34.09 6.03
N LEU A 157 -2.96 -33.25 5.27
CA LEU A 157 -3.61 -32.25 4.43
C LEU A 157 -3.53 -32.69 2.96
N LYS A 158 -4.68 -32.67 2.29
CA LYS A 158 -4.78 -32.90 0.84
C LYS A 158 -4.17 -31.76 0.03
N GLN A 159 -4.25 -30.54 0.59
CA GLN A 159 -3.73 -29.33 -0.01
C GLN A 159 -3.23 -28.40 1.10
N ILE A 160 -1.98 -27.94 0.97
CA ILE A 160 -1.39 -26.91 1.82
C ILE A 160 -1.42 -25.60 1.04
N LEU A 161 -1.98 -24.56 1.62
CA LEU A 161 -2.12 -23.23 1.02
C LEU A 161 -1.08 -22.24 1.56
N TRP A 162 -0.58 -22.48 2.78
CA TRP A 162 0.31 -21.57 3.46
C TRP A 162 1.74 -21.65 2.93
N ARG A 163 2.33 -20.48 2.66
CA ARG A 163 3.71 -20.36 2.15
C ARG A 163 4.57 -19.57 3.12
N ARG A 164 5.87 -19.75 3.02
CA ARG A 164 6.85 -18.92 3.73
C ARG A 164 6.97 -17.54 3.10
N VAL A 165 7.58 -16.59 3.82
CA VAL A 165 7.85 -15.25 3.29
C VAL A 165 9.28 -14.82 3.58
N LEU A 166 9.78 -13.91 2.74
CA LEU A 166 11.07 -13.26 2.93
C LEU A 166 10.99 -11.85 2.32
N ASP A 167 11.52 -10.84 3.00
CA ASP A 167 11.43 -9.46 2.53
C ASP A 167 12.59 -9.08 1.59
N VAL A 168 12.82 -9.91 0.59
CA VAL A 168 13.78 -9.68 -0.50
C VAL A 168 13.19 -10.15 -1.83
N ASN A 169 13.76 -9.69 -2.94
CA ASN A 169 13.43 -10.16 -4.28
C ASN A 169 14.31 -11.38 -4.62
N ASP A 170 13.76 -12.59 -4.52
CA ASP A 170 14.47 -13.83 -4.84
C ASP A 170 13.61 -14.79 -5.69
N ARG A 171 13.83 -14.77 -7.00
CA ARG A 171 13.10 -15.64 -7.94
C ARG A 171 13.34 -17.13 -7.73
N SER A 172 14.47 -17.51 -7.11
CA SER A 172 14.84 -18.90 -6.87
C SER A 172 13.95 -19.56 -5.80
N LEU A 173 13.31 -18.74 -4.95
CA LEU A 173 12.46 -19.22 -3.86
C LEU A 173 10.98 -19.39 -4.25
N ARG A 174 10.59 -19.13 -5.51
CA ARG A 174 9.18 -19.26 -5.95
C ARG A 174 8.64 -20.65 -5.78
N HIS A 175 9.47 -21.67 -6.06
CA HIS A 175 9.19 -23.09 -5.88
C HIS A 175 10.39 -23.76 -5.26
N ILE A 176 10.18 -24.43 -4.14
CA ILE A 176 11.21 -25.18 -3.40
C ILE A 176 10.66 -26.51 -2.95
N VAL A 177 11.53 -27.41 -2.57
CA VAL A 177 11.18 -28.65 -1.88
C VAL A 177 11.68 -28.58 -0.45
N THR A 178 10.80 -28.80 0.52
CA THR A 178 11.12 -28.86 1.95
C THR A 178 11.18 -30.30 2.44
N GLY A 179 11.78 -30.55 3.62
CA GLY A 179 11.84 -31.88 4.24
C GLY A 179 12.82 -32.86 3.60
N LEU A 180 13.74 -32.41 2.73
CA LEU A 180 14.75 -33.27 2.12
C LEU A 180 15.75 -33.80 3.16
N GLY A 181 16.19 -35.05 2.99
CA GLY A 181 17.16 -35.75 3.84
C GLY A 181 16.53 -36.86 4.68
N PRO A 182 17.02 -37.13 5.91
CA PRO A 182 16.46 -38.17 6.77
C PRO A 182 15.03 -37.85 7.20
N HIS A 183 14.26 -38.89 7.52
CA HIS A 183 12.86 -38.77 7.96
C HIS A 183 12.65 -37.75 9.08
N SER A 184 13.66 -37.56 9.96
CA SER A 184 13.63 -36.57 11.02
C SER A 184 13.56 -35.11 10.54
N ASN A 185 13.80 -34.84 9.24
CA ASN A 185 13.67 -33.52 8.66
C ASN A 185 12.22 -33.14 8.30
N GLY A 186 11.26 -34.05 8.52
CA GLY A 186 9.84 -33.82 8.23
C GLY A 186 9.38 -34.48 6.93
N LEU A 187 8.23 -34.05 6.43
CA LEU A 187 7.64 -34.56 5.21
C LEU A 187 8.20 -33.84 3.98
N VAL A 188 8.56 -34.61 2.94
CA VAL A 188 8.99 -34.03 1.68
C VAL A 188 7.78 -33.46 0.94
N GLN A 189 7.82 -32.16 0.68
CA GLN A 189 6.70 -31.46 0.01
C GLN A 189 7.17 -30.26 -0.81
N GLU A 190 6.42 -29.91 -1.85
CA GLU A 190 6.60 -28.68 -2.59
C GLU A 190 6.09 -27.49 -1.75
N SER A 191 6.82 -26.39 -1.76
CA SER A 191 6.48 -25.16 -1.11
C SER A 191 7.06 -23.97 -1.90
N GLY A 192 7.08 -22.78 -1.31
CA GLY A 192 7.69 -21.59 -1.87
C GLY A 192 7.66 -20.43 -0.91
N PHE A 193 8.23 -19.32 -1.36
CA PHE A 193 8.22 -18.05 -0.63
C PHE A 193 7.44 -17.01 -1.42
N ASP A 194 6.71 -16.16 -0.69
CA ASP A 194 6.20 -14.89 -1.17
C ASP A 194 7.04 -13.76 -0.55
N ILE A 195 6.98 -12.56 -1.11
CA ILE A 195 7.59 -11.39 -0.46
C ILE A 195 6.74 -10.96 0.74
N THR A 196 7.37 -10.54 1.83
CA THR A 196 6.65 -10.19 3.10
C THR A 196 5.47 -9.23 2.90
N PRO A 197 5.54 -8.16 2.06
CA PRO A 197 4.39 -7.28 1.80
C PRO A 197 3.20 -7.94 1.10
N ALA A 198 3.38 -9.13 0.54
CA ALA A 198 2.31 -9.93 -0.08
C ALA A 198 1.67 -10.93 0.89
N SER A 199 2.19 -11.05 2.11
CA SER A 199 1.71 -12.01 3.10
C SER A 199 0.32 -11.65 3.62
N GLU A 200 -0.42 -12.67 4.01
CA GLU A 200 -1.68 -12.49 4.72
C GLU A 200 -1.47 -11.83 6.09
N ILE A 201 -0.34 -12.14 6.79
CA ILE A 201 0.02 -11.51 8.07
C ILE A 201 0.16 -9.99 7.93
N MET A 202 0.80 -9.50 6.87
CA MET A 202 0.87 -8.06 6.58
C MET A 202 -0.53 -7.44 6.41
N ALA A 203 -1.42 -8.10 5.67
CA ALA A 203 -2.79 -7.64 5.49
C ALA A 203 -3.58 -7.66 6.81
N ILE A 204 -3.42 -8.71 7.62
CA ILE A 204 -4.04 -8.84 8.95
C ILE A 204 -3.61 -7.68 9.85
N LEU A 205 -2.31 -7.43 9.98
CA LEU A 205 -1.80 -6.32 10.80
C LEU A 205 -2.40 -4.98 10.36
N CYS A 206 -2.45 -4.72 9.05
CA CYS A 206 -2.96 -3.46 8.51
C CYS A 206 -4.48 -3.28 8.66
N LEU A 207 -5.26 -4.38 8.72
CA LEU A 207 -6.71 -4.36 8.80
C LEU A 207 -7.25 -4.62 10.21
N SER A 208 -6.40 -5.01 11.17
CA SER A 208 -6.79 -5.21 12.57
C SER A 208 -7.14 -3.89 13.24
N LYS A 209 -8.11 -3.93 14.15
CA LYS A 209 -8.62 -2.77 14.91
C LYS A 209 -8.04 -2.70 16.31
N ASP A 210 -7.70 -3.84 16.87
CA ASP A 210 -7.13 -4.03 18.20
C ASP A 210 -6.49 -5.42 18.30
N ILE A 211 -5.99 -5.78 19.50
CA ILE A 211 -5.31 -7.06 19.76
C ILE A 211 -6.29 -8.24 19.70
N ASP A 212 -7.53 -8.07 20.13
CA ASP A 212 -8.54 -9.12 20.10
C ASP A 212 -8.95 -9.44 18.66
N ASP A 213 -9.12 -8.41 17.82
CA ASP A 213 -9.35 -8.57 16.38
C ASP A 213 -8.15 -9.22 15.69
N LEU A 214 -6.91 -8.84 16.06
CA LEU A 214 -5.70 -9.50 15.58
C LEU A 214 -5.73 -11.01 15.88
N ARG A 215 -6.00 -11.39 17.14
CA ARG A 215 -6.08 -12.79 17.56
C ARG A 215 -7.15 -13.55 16.75
N ARG A 216 -8.34 -13.01 16.65
CA ARG A 216 -9.45 -13.60 15.89
C ARG A 216 -9.07 -13.83 14.42
N ARG A 217 -8.39 -12.86 13.80
CA ARG A 217 -7.91 -12.95 12.42
C ARG A 217 -6.83 -14.01 12.26
N ILE A 218 -5.86 -14.07 13.18
CA ILE A 218 -4.81 -15.11 13.17
C ILE A 218 -5.44 -16.50 13.33
N GLU A 219 -6.41 -16.69 14.21
CA GLU A 219 -7.13 -17.95 14.39
C GLU A 219 -7.80 -18.42 13.10
N ASN A 220 -8.33 -17.50 12.31
CA ASN A 220 -9.09 -17.80 11.09
C ASN A 220 -8.21 -18.03 9.84
N ILE A 221 -6.88 -17.87 9.92
CA ILE A 221 -5.99 -18.14 8.78
C ILE A 221 -6.21 -19.57 8.29
N LEU A 222 -6.53 -19.71 7.01
CA LEU A 222 -6.73 -20.98 6.33
C LEU A 222 -5.38 -21.54 5.88
N LEU A 223 -4.95 -22.65 6.47
CA LEU A 223 -3.66 -23.29 6.20
C LEU A 223 -3.76 -24.32 5.07
N GLY A 224 -4.91 -24.94 4.91
CA GLY A 224 -5.13 -25.98 3.92
C GLY A 224 -6.46 -26.69 4.09
N TYR A 225 -6.58 -27.82 3.42
CA TYR A 225 -7.74 -28.71 3.50
C TYR A 225 -7.31 -30.10 3.91
N THR A 226 -8.04 -30.70 4.87
CA THR A 226 -7.82 -32.08 5.31
C THR A 226 -8.13 -33.09 4.21
N LEU A 227 -7.82 -34.36 4.44
CA LEU A 227 -8.07 -35.44 3.47
C LEU A 227 -9.56 -35.58 3.13
N ASP A 228 -10.45 -35.24 4.07
CA ASP A 228 -11.91 -35.19 3.88
C ASP A 228 -12.44 -33.82 3.43
N ASN A 229 -11.54 -32.96 2.90
CA ASN A 229 -11.83 -31.63 2.36
C ASN A 229 -12.40 -30.59 3.36
N LYS A 230 -12.16 -30.75 4.66
CA LYS A 230 -12.52 -29.71 5.65
C LYS A 230 -11.43 -28.65 5.72
N PRO A 231 -11.79 -27.36 5.93
CA PRO A 231 -10.79 -26.32 6.21
C PRO A 231 -9.98 -26.67 7.46
N PHE A 232 -8.67 -26.40 7.41
CA PHE A 232 -7.76 -26.51 8.53
C PHE A 232 -7.08 -25.16 8.75
N THR A 233 -7.21 -24.64 9.97
CA THR A 233 -6.87 -23.25 10.31
C THR A 233 -5.80 -23.20 11.42
N VAL A 234 -5.27 -22.00 11.69
CA VAL A 234 -4.36 -21.77 12.83
C VAL A 234 -5.04 -22.08 14.16
N LYS A 235 -6.37 -21.87 14.26
CA LYS A 235 -7.16 -22.25 15.44
C LYS A 235 -7.10 -23.75 15.70
N ASP A 236 -7.18 -24.57 14.66
CA ASP A 236 -7.13 -26.04 14.79
C ASP A 236 -5.76 -26.54 15.30
N MET A 237 -4.68 -25.81 15.02
CA MET A 237 -3.36 -26.08 15.58
C MET A 237 -3.22 -25.57 17.04
N GLY A 238 -4.07 -24.66 17.50
CA GLY A 238 -4.01 -24.11 18.85
C GLY A 238 -2.84 -23.15 19.13
N VAL A 239 -2.26 -22.52 18.09
CA VAL A 239 -1.00 -21.75 18.19
C VAL A 239 -1.19 -20.23 18.05
N ALA A 240 -2.41 -19.73 17.91
CA ALA A 240 -2.68 -18.33 17.65
C ALA A 240 -2.03 -17.37 18.66
N GLY A 241 -2.02 -17.76 19.95
CA GLY A 241 -1.42 -16.95 21.02
C GLY A 241 0.06 -16.66 20.84
N SER A 242 0.85 -17.64 20.38
CA SER A 242 2.28 -17.44 20.11
C SER A 242 2.53 -16.54 18.90
N ILE A 243 1.66 -16.61 17.90
CA ILE A 243 1.74 -15.75 16.72
C ILE A 243 1.37 -14.30 17.07
N VAL A 244 0.32 -14.10 17.88
CA VAL A 244 -0.04 -12.76 18.40
C VAL A 244 1.10 -12.17 19.23
N ALA A 245 1.77 -12.97 20.07
CA ALA A 245 2.90 -12.51 20.85
C ALA A 245 4.06 -11.98 20.00
N LEU A 246 4.34 -12.59 18.84
CA LEU A 246 5.35 -12.10 17.89
C LEU A 246 4.97 -10.76 17.25
N LEU A 247 3.68 -10.44 17.16
CA LEU A 247 3.15 -9.24 16.50
C LEU A 247 2.78 -8.12 17.48
N LEU A 248 2.88 -8.35 18.80
CA LEU A 248 2.32 -7.44 19.80
C LEU A 248 2.88 -6.02 19.67
N ASP A 249 4.21 -5.88 19.64
CA ASP A 249 4.87 -4.58 19.50
C ASP A 249 4.66 -3.98 18.10
N ALA A 250 4.60 -4.84 17.08
CA ALA A 250 4.36 -4.43 15.70
C ALA A 250 2.95 -3.87 15.47
N MET A 251 2.00 -4.04 16.39
CA MET A 251 0.67 -3.45 16.32
C MET A 251 0.66 -1.94 16.58
N ASN A 252 1.64 -1.42 17.30
CA ASN A 252 1.75 -0.02 17.65
C ASN A 252 2.35 0.78 16.48
N PRO A 253 1.69 1.85 15.99
CA PRO A 253 2.21 2.70 14.92
C PRO A 253 3.50 3.42 15.30
N ASN A 254 4.36 3.66 14.32
CA ASN A 254 5.66 4.30 14.50
C ASN A 254 5.56 5.81 14.25
N LEU A 255 5.88 6.61 15.26
CA LEU A 255 5.99 8.07 15.17
C LEU A 255 7.38 8.47 14.69
N VAL A 256 7.43 9.29 13.67
CA VAL A 256 8.64 9.86 13.06
C VAL A 256 8.38 11.33 12.66
N GLN A 257 9.30 11.93 11.94
CA GLN A 257 9.21 13.32 11.48
C GLN A 257 9.54 13.48 10.00
N THR A 258 9.14 14.59 9.44
CA THR A 258 9.57 15.03 8.11
C THR A 258 10.84 15.87 8.18
N THR A 259 11.37 16.29 7.04
CA THR A 259 12.51 17.22 6.91
C THR A 259 12.32 18.54 7.68
N GLU A 260 11.09 18.99 7.86
CA GLU A 260 10.78 20.24 8.59
C GLU A 260 10.20 19.98 10.00
N GLY A 261 10.21 18.72 10.45
CA GLY A 261 9.74 18.35 11.79
C GLY A 261 8.21 18.26 11.91
N THR A 262 7.48 18.13 10.80
CA THR A 262 6.07 17.74 10.81
C THR A 262 5.97 16.28 11.28
N PRO A 263 5.06 15.95 12.22
CA PRO A 263 4.86 14.59 12.67
C PRO A 263 4.32 13.68 11.56
N ALA A 264 4.76 12.42 11.57
CA ALA A 264 4.24 11.39 10.67
C ALA A 264 4.17 10.04 11.38
N PHE A 265 3.17 9.23 11.01
CA PHE A 265 3.07 7.83 11.41
C PHE A 265 3.38 6.93 10.22
N ILE A 266 4.28 5.97 10.44
CA ILE A 266 4.63 4.93 9.45
C ILE A 266 4.23 3.58 10.03
N HIS A 267 3.39 2.81 9.31
CA HIS A 267 2.98 1.51 9.83
C HIS A 267 2.36 0.62 8.75
N GLY A 268 2.90 -0.60 8.62
CA GLY A 268 2.48 -1.57 7.61
C GLY A 268 2.84 -1.19 6.18
N GLY A 269 3.07 -2.17 5.32
CA GLY A 269 3.56 -1.93 3.97
C GLY A 269 3.05 -2.92 2.91
N PRO A 270 1.74 -3.24 2.83
CA PRO A 270 1.22 -4.15 1.83
C PRO A 270 1.34 -3.55 0.42
N PHE A 271 1.70 -4.37 -0.58
CA PHE A 271 1.75 -3.93 -1.97
C PHE A 271 0.36 -3.80 -2.58
N ALA A 272 0.13 -2.77 -3.40
CA ALA A 272 -1.18 -2.51 -3.99
C ALA A 272 -1.51 -3.36 -5.23
N ASN A 273 -0.51 -3.96 -5.88
CA ASN A 273 -0.72 -4.83 -7.05
C ASN A 273 -0.95 -6.31 -6.68
N ILE A 274 -0.74 -6.69 -5.42
CA ILE A 274 -0.92 -8.06 -4.92
C ILE A 274 -1.62 -8.14 -3.55
N ALA A 275 -1.84 -7.01 -2.90
CA ALA A 275 -2.55 -6.85 -1.64
C ALA A 275 -3.32 -5.52 -1.66
N HIS A 276 -3.86 -5.05 -0.52
CA HIS A 276 -4.71 -3.86 -0.49
C HIS A 276 -3.96 -2.51 -0.55
N GLY A 277 -2.63 -2.49 -0.39
CA GLY A 277 -1.78 -1.36 -0.76
C GLY A 277 -1.90 -0.08 0.08
N CYS A 278 -2.39 -0.18 1.31
CA CYS A 278 -2.59 0.96 2.21
C CYS A 278 -1.89 0.73 3.54
N ASN A 279 -1.49 1.81 4.23
CA ASN A 279 -1.02 1.70 5.61
C ASN A 279 -2.14 1.18 6.54
N SER A 280 -1.79 0.86 7.79
CA SER A 280 -2.74 0.27 8.73
C SER A 280 -3.92 1.20 9.08
N ILE A 281 -5.04 0.60 9.45
CA ILE A 281 -6.19 1.30 10.04
C ILE A 281 -5.75 2.02 11.32
N LEU A 282 -4.92 1.36 12.13
CA LEU A 282 -4.44 1.88 13.42
C LEU A 282 -3.60 3.15 13.26
N ALA A 283 -2.64 3.16 12.31
CA ALA A 283 -1.84 4.36 12.06
C ALA A 283 -2.70 5.53 11.54
N THR A 284 -3.67 5.25 10.68
CA THR A 284 -4.58 6.29 10.19
C THR A 284 -5.42 6.87 11.33
N ARG A 285 -5.99 6.03 12.20
CA ARG A 285 -6.76 6.48 13.38
C ARG A 285 -5.90 7.20 14.40
N MET A 286 -4.66 6.72 14.63
CA MET A 286 -3.70 7.41 15.50
C MET A 286 -3.39 8.81 14.96
N ALA A 287 -3.09 8.94 13.67
CA ALA A 287 -2.87 10.23 13.04
C ALA A 287 -4.11 11.15 13.15
N MET A 288 -5.31 10.61 12.94
CA MET A 288 -6.58 11.36 13.08
C MET A 288 -6.90 11.74 14.53
N THR A 289 -6.40 11.02 15.51
CA THR A 289 -6.51 11.39 16.93
C THR A 289 -5.75 12.68 17.23
N TYR A 290 -4.62 12.89 16.56
CA TYR A 290 -3.71 13.98 16.89
C TYR A 290 -3.62 15.08 15.83
N GLY A 291 -4.12 14.86 14.62
CA GLY A 291 -4.14 15.84 13.53
C GLY A 291 -5.56 16.27 13.17
N ASP A 292 -5.75 17.58 12.92
CA ASP A 292 -7.01 18.09 12.35
C ASP A 292 -7.14 17.70 10.87
N TYR A 293 -6.00 17.59 10.19
CA TYR A 293 -5.86 17.11 8.81
C TYR A 293 -4.89 15.93 8.78
N VAL A 294 -5.30 14.85 8.18
CA VAL A 294 -4.46 13.65 8.01
C VAL A 294 -4.29 13.33 6.54
N VAL A 295 -3.04 13.29 6.10
CA VAL A 295 -2.68 12.94 4.73
C VAL A 295 -2.24 11.49 4.70
N THR A 296 -2.98 10.66 3.95
CA THR A 296 -2.62 9.25 3.73
C THR A 296 -2.53 8.95 2.24
N GLU A 297 -1.88 7.83 1.88
CA GLU A 297 -1.74 7.45 0.48
C GLU A 297 -2.22 6.02 0.19
N ALA A 298 -2.60 5.80 -1.07
CA ALA A 298 -2.83 4.48 -1.62
C ALA A 298 -1.79 4.13 -2.69
N GLY A 299 -1.36 2.87 -2.74
CA GLY A 299 -0.28 2.44 -3.63
C GLY A 299 -0.64 2.46 -5.11
N PHE A 300 0.33 2.77 -5.96
CA PHE A 300 0.20 2.82 -7.43
C PHE A 300 -0.88 3.81 -7.93
N GLY A 301 -1.60 3.46 -8.99
CA GLY A 301 -2.67 4.27 -9.55
C GLY A 301 -4.00 4.12 -8.79
N ALA A 302 -4.91 5.05 -9.04
CA ALA A 302 -6.20 5.10 -8.35
C ALA A 302 -7.09 3.87 -8.66
N ASP A 303 -6.89 3.26 -9.82
CA ASP A 303 -7.57 2.02 -10.22
C ASP A 303 -7.20 0.81 -9.36
N LEU A 304 -6.02 0.80 -8.76
CA LEU A 304 -5.55 -0.26 -7.86
C LEU A 304 -5.61 0.16 -6.38
N GLY A 305 -4.79 1.14 -6.01
CA GLY A 305 -4.62 1.51 -4.61
C GLY A 305 -5.83 2.19 -4.02
N ALA A 306 -6.41 3.19 -4.71
CA ALA A 306 -7.56 3.92 -4.18
C ALA A 306 -8.84 3.06 -4.21
N GLU A 307 -9.05 2.24 -5.24
CA GLU A 307 -10.15 1.27 -5.26
C GLU A 307 -10.13 0.41 -4.00
N LYS A 308 -8.97 -0.20 -3.67
CA LYS A 308 -8.83 -1.05 -2.48
C LYS A 308 -8.87 -0.26 -1.17
N PHE A 309 -8.43 0.98 -1.18
CA PHE A 309 -8.58 1.87 -0.04
C PHE A 309 -10.06 2.05 0.30
N PHE A 310 -10.91 2.25 -0.69
CA PHE A 310 -12.36 2.39 -0.48
C PHE A 310 -13.03 1.05 -0.22
N ASP A 311 -12.95 0.11 -1.16
CA ASP A 311 -13.70 -1.16 -1.10
C ASP A 311 -13.20 -2.14 -0.04
N ILE A 312 -11.97 -1.99 0.47
CA ILE A 312 -11.43 -2.84 1.53
C ILE A 312 -11.22 -2.05 2.82
N LYS A 313 -10.31 -1.06 2.84
CA LYS A 313 -9.93 -0.37 4.07
C LYS A 313 -11.06 0.47 4.66
N CYS A 314 -11.71 1.32 3.86
CA CYS A 314 -12.84 2.14 4.32
C CYS A 314 -14.03 1.27 4.71
N ARG A 315 -14.36 0.24 3.93
CA ARG A 315 -15.43 -0.72 4.24
C ARG A 315 -15.22 -1.37 5.61
N LYS A 316 -14.00 -1.80 5.95
CA LYS A 316 -13.70 -2.46 7.22
C LYS A 316 -13.56 -1.50 8.40
N SER A 317 -13.11 -0.28 8.14
CA SER A 317 -12.79 0.70 9.20
C SER A 317 -13.86 1.74 9.45
N GLY A 318 -14.77 1.98 8.50
CA GLY A 318 -15.72 3.09 8.54
C GLY A 318 -15.08 4.46 8.27
N LEU A 319 -13.81 4.51 7.85
CA LEU A 319 -13.14 5.76 7.49
C LEU A 319 -13.74 6.37 6.23
N ASN A 320 -13.89 7.70 6.22
CA ASN A 320 -14.40 8.46 5.09
C ASN A 320 -13.44 9.62 4.79
N PRO A 321 -12.71 9.59 3.67
CA PRO A 321 -11.89 10.73 3.25
C PRO A 321 -12.76 11.95 2.94
N SER A 322 -12.29 13.12 3.37
CA SER A 322 -12.93 14.41 3.06
C SER A 322 -12.56 14.93 1.66
N LEU A 323 -11.48 14.41 1.09
CA LEU A 323 -10.97 14.79 -0.23
C LEU A 323 -10.06 13.70 -0.77
N THR A 324 -10.09 13.48 -2.09
CA THR A 324 -9.13 12.65 -2.81
C THR A 324 -8.28 13.53 -3.72
N ILE A 325 -6.96 13.43 -3.57
CA ILE A 325 -5.97 14.09 -4.41
C ILE A 325 -5.47 13.11 -5.45
N LEU A 326 -5.62 13.46 -6.73
CA LEU A 326 -5.11 12.71 -7.86
C LEU A 326 -3.81 13.35 -8.34
N VAL A 327 -2.68 12.69 -8.10
CA VAL A 327 -1.37 13.16 -8.54
C VAL A 327 -1.18 12.88 -10.03
N ALA A 328 -0.84 13.90 -10.79
CA ALA A 328 -0.47 13.81 -12.19
C ALA A 328 0.92 14.39 -12.45
N THR A 329 1.60 13.92 -13.51
CA THR A 329 2.91 14.40 -13.97
C THR A 329 2.94 14.44 -15.49
N LEU A 330 3.74 15.33 -16.11
CA LEU A 330 3.91 15.32 -17.57
C LEU A 330 4.41 13.99 -18.09
N ARG A 331 5.38 13.37 -17.41
CA ARG A 331 5.94 12.07 -17.80
C ARG A 331 4.85 10.98 -17.80
N GLY A 332 3.97 10.98 -16.79
CA GLY A 332 2.85 10.05 -16.72
C GLY A 332 1.86 10.27 -17.87
N LEU A 333 1.43 11.51 -18.08
CA LEU A 333 0.50 11.86 -19.17
C LEU A 333 1.09 11.52 -20.54
N LYS A 334 2.34 11.90 -20.83
CA LYS A 334 3.01 11.60 -22.10
C LYS A 334 3.13 10.10 -22.35
N MET A 335 3.50 9.30 -21.33
CA MET A 335 3.56 7.84 -21.48
C MET A 335 2.19 7.27 -21.86
N HIS A 336 1.13 7.72 -21.21
CA HIS A 336 -0.26 7.34 -21.52
C HIS A 336 -0.82 7.99 -22.78
N GLY A 337 -0.09 8.95 -23.34
CA GLY A 337 -0.35 9.59 -24.63
C GLY A 337 0.52 9.06 -25.77
N ASP A 338 1.01 7.82 -25.66
CA ASP A 338 1.81 7.11 -26.66
C ASP A 338 3.19 7.73 -26.96
N VAL A 339 3.73 8.58 -26.09
CA VAL A 339 5.10 9.08 -26.22
C VAL A 339 6.07 7.98 -25.78
N PRO A 340 7.06 7.62 -26.62
CA PRO A 340 8.08 6.63 -26.26
C PRO A 340 8.81 6.99 -24.96
N VAL A 341 9.09 5.98 -24.12
CA VAL A 341 9.67 6.17 -22.77
C VAL A 341 11.00 6.92 -22.81
N ASP A 342 11.81 6.72 -23.83
CA ASP A 342 13.08 7.42 -24.05
C ASP A 342 12.91 8.89 -24.44
N LYS A 343 11.71 9.33 -24.83
CA LYS A 343 11.37 10.70 -25.24
C LYS A 343 10.39 11.41 -24.32
N ILE A 344 9.97 10.80 -23.21
CA ILE A 344 8.96 11.41 -22.32
C ILE A 344 9.40 12.71 -21.65
N SER A 345 10.69 13.00 -21.61
CA SER A 345 11.25 14.30 -21.15
C SER A 345 11.24 15.40 -22.22
N GLU A 346 10.99 15.04 -23.49
CA GLU A 346 10.88 16.01 -24.58
C GLU A 346 9.49 16.66 -24.59
N ALA A 347 9.37 17.84 -25.20
CA ALA A 347 8.07 18.49 -25.36
C ALA A 347 7.15 17.67 -26.26
N SER A 348 5.91 17.47 -25.85
CA SER A 348 4.89 16.79 -26.65
C SER A 348 3.47 17.21 -26.22
N ALA A 349 3.01 18.33 -26.75
CA ALA A 349 1.64 18.79 -26.52
C ALA A 349 0.59 17.75 -26.95
N GLU A 350 0.84 17.02 -28.04
CA GLU A 350 -0.05 15.94 -28.50
C GLU A 350 -0.07 14.78 -27.50
N GLY A 351 1.10 14.35 -27.00
CA GLY A 351 1.19 13.30 -26.00
C GLY A 351 0.48 13.67 -24.70
N VAL A 352 0.62 14.93 -24.26
CA VAL A 352 -0.11 15.42 -23.07
C VAL A 352 -1.63 15.34 -23.30
N ARG A 353 -2.15 15.85 -24.46
CA ARG A 353 -3.59 15.79 -24.76
C ARG A 353 -4.14 14.37 -24.83
N LYS A 354 -3.43 13.45 -25.47
CA LYS A 354 -3.84 12.03 -25.51
C LYS A 354 -3.82 11.41 -24.11
N GLY A 355 -2.86 11.79 -23.27
CA GLY A 355 -2.73 11.29 -21.90
C GLY A 355 -3.86 11.75 -20.97
N PHE A 356 -4.59 12.80 -21.30
CA PHE A 356 -5.77 13.23 -20.53
C PHE A 356 -6.80 12.13 -20.36
N ALA A 357 -7.00 11.26 -21.34
CA ALA A 357 -7.92 10.14 -21.22
C ALA A 357 -7.63 9.22 -20.01
N ASN A 358 -6.35 9.03 -19.67
CA ASN A 358 -5.97 8.27 -18.46
C ASN A 358 -6.34 9.03 -17.18
N MET A 359 -6.04 10.32 -17.12
CA MET A 359 -6.37 11.18 -15.98
C MET A 359 -7.88 11.27 -15.77
N ASP A 360 -8.62 11.51 -16.84
CA ASP A 360 -10.09 11.64 -16.81
C ASP A 360 -10.76 10.38 -16.29
N ARG A 361 -10.29 9.20 -16.73
CA ARG A 361 -10.75 7.90 -16.23
C ARG A 361 -10.54 7.77 -14.72
N HIS A 362 -9.39 8.18 -14.21
CA HIS A 362 -9.14 8.15 -12.76
C HIS A 362 -10.04 9.13 -12.00
N ILE A 363 -10.29 10.33 -12.54
CA ILE A 363 -11.23 11.31 -11.94
C ILE A 363 -12.63 10.71 -11.89
N GLU A 364 -13.12 10.15 -13.00
CA GLU A 364 -14.43 9.49 -13.07
C GLU A 364 -14.56 8.35 -12.05
N ASN A 365 -13.52 7.51 -11.96
CA ASN A 365 -13.50 6.39 -11.01
C ASN A 365 -13.59 6.87 -9.56
N MET A 366 -12.85 7.92 -9.19
CA MET A 366 -12.92 8.46 -7.82
C MET A 366 -14.29 9.07 -7.51
N ARG A 367 -14.91 9.74 -8.48
CA ARG A 367 -16.29 10.26 -8.35
C ARG A 367 -17.33 9.16 -8.11
N LYS A 368 -17.13 7.93 -8.63
CA LYS A 368 -18.00 6.78 -8.35
C LYS A 368 -17.99 6.39 -6.87
N PHE A 369 -16.86 6.56 -6.19
CA PHE A 369 -16.75 6.37 -4.74
C PHE A 369 -17.31 7.52 -3.91
N GLY A 370 -17.96 8.52 -4.53
CA GLY A 370 -18.50 9.71 -3.85
C GLY A 370 -17.44 10.76 -3.53
N GLN A 371 -16.25 10.67 -4.14
CA GLN A 371 -15.14 11.55 -3.80
C GLN A 371 -15.17 12.87 -4.56
N THR A 372 -14.94 13.96 -3.83
CA THR A 372 -14.46 15.21 -4.42
C THR A 372 -12.98 15.00 -4.80
N VAL A 373 -12.64 15.35 -6.04
CA VAL A 373 -11.29 15.14 -6.60
C VAL A 373 -10.61 16.47 -6.82
N LEU A 374 -9.35 16.57 -6.39
CA LEU A 374 -8.42 17.66 -6.69
C LEU A 374 -7.23 17.09 -7.44
N VAL A 375 -6.89 17.64 -8.59
CA VAL A 375 -5.68 17.25 -9.32
C VAL A 375 -4.48 18.02 -8.78
N CYS A 376 -3.50 17.27 -8.26
CA CYS A 376 -2.21 17.79 -7.85
C CYS A 376 -1.18 17.48 -8.92
N PHE A 377 -0.64 18.51 -9.56
CA PHE A 377 0.44 18.35 -10.51
C PHE A 377 1.78 18.35 -9.78
N ASN A 378 2.48 17.20 -9.77
CA ASN A 378 3.80 17.08 -9.17
C ASN A 378 4.87 17.49 -10.18
N LYS A 379 5.46 18.68 -9.99
CA LYS A 379 6.42 19.29 -10.91
C LYS A 379 7.80 18.64 -10.81
N PHE A 380 8.38 18.31 -11.98
CA PHE A 380 9.80 17.94 -12.12
C PHE A 380 10.56 19.13 -12.73
N GLY A 381 11.88 19.16 -12.48
CA GLY A 381 12.72 20.29 -12.91
C GLY A 381 12.84 20.49 -14.41
N ASP A 382 12.51 19.48 -15.22
CA ASP A 382 12.52 19.51 -16.68
C ASP A 382 11.12 19.74 -17.29
N ASP A 383 10.08 19.90 -16.47
CA ASP A 383 8.71 20.16 -16.94
C ASP A 383 8.57 21.57 -17.52
N ARG A 384 7.83 21.67 -18.64
CA ARG A 384 7.60 22.94 -19.34
C ARG A 384 6.31 23.60 -18.89
N ASP A 385 6.36 24.88 -18.62
CA ASP A 385 5.22 25.63 -18.10
C ASP A 385 4.03 25.65 -19.07
N GLU A 386 4.27 25.64 -20.40
CA GLU A 386 3.20 25.56 -21.40
C GLU A 386 2.43 24.25 -21.34
N GLU A 387 3.12 23.12 -21.11
CA GLU A 387 2.48 21.82 -20.98
C GLU A 387 1.74 21.69 -19.63
N ILE A 388 2.27 22.28 -18.56
CA ILE A 388 1.58 22.37 -17.26
C ILE A 388 0.30 23.20 -17.39
N GLN A 389 0.36 24.31 -18.14
CA GLN A 389 -0.80 25.17 -18.37
C GLN A 389 -1.91 24.42 -19.14
N MET A 390 -1.57 23.55 -20.10
CA MET A 390 -2.55 22.70 -20.77
C MET A 390 -3.29 21.77 -19.78
N VAL A 391 -2.59 21.18 -18.81
CA VAL A 391 -3.21 20.34 -17.78
C VAL A 391 -4.14 21.16 -16.90
N ARG A 392 -3.73 22.38 -16.51
CA ARG A 392 -4.54 23.32 -15.71
C ARG A 392 -5.83 23.70 -16.44
N GLU A 393 -5.75 24.04 -17.71
CA GLU A 393 -6.90 24.39 -18.57
C GLU A 393 -7.87 23.21 -18.70
N HIS A 394 -7.35 22.01 -18.96
CA HIS A 394 -8.17 20.79 -19.03
C HIS A 394 -8.89 20.50 -17.71
N CYS A 395 -8.22 20.64 -16.57
CA CYS A 395 -8.88 20.49 -15.27
C CYS A 395 -9.98 21.54 -15.06
N ALA A 396 -9.77 22.78 -15.51
CA ALA A 396 -10.79 23.83 -15.44
C ALA A 396 -12.02 23.51 -16.31
N GLU A 397 -11.83 22.96 -17.51
CA GLU A 397 -12.91 22.48 -18.38
C GLU A 397 -13.74 21.35 -17.74
N LEU A 398 -13.07 20.46 -16.97
CA LEU A 398 -13.72 19.38 -16.22
C LEU A 398 -14.36 19.83 -14.90
N GLY A 399 -14.18 21.12 -14.51
CA GLY A 399 -14.60 21.62 -13.21
C GLY A 399 -13.89 20.96 -12.04
N VAL A 400 -12.61 20.59 -12.22
CA VAL A 400 -11.78 19.94 -11.21
C VAL A 400 -10.74 20.92 -10.69
N PRO A 401 -10.65 21.15 -9.36
CA PRO A 401 -9.59 21.97 -8.78
C PRO A 401 -8.20 21.44 -9.15
N PHE A 402 -7.29 22.37 -9.47
CA PHE A 402 -5.91 22.06 -9.86
C PHE A 402 -4.93 22.88 -9.02
N ALA A 403 -3.91 22.22 -8.44
CA ALA A 403 -2.78 22.90 -7.80
C ALA A 403 -1.45 22.30 -8.25
N LEU A 404 -0.43 23.17 -8.28
CA LEU A 404 0.96 22.78 -8.49
C LEU A 404 1.59 22.34 -7.17
N ASN A 405 2.41 21.29 -7.19
CA ASN A 405 3.26 20.88 -6.08
C ASN A 405 4.72 20.88 -6.52
N ASP A 406 5.55 21.67 -5.83
CA ASP A 406 7.00 21.75 -6.00
C ASP A 406 7.74 21.46 -4.67
N ALA A 407 7.14 20.65 -3.81
CA ALA A 407 7.68 20.34 -2.48
C ALA A 407 8.99 19.55 -2.55
N PHE A 408 9.25 18.82 -3.64
CA PHE A 408 10.53 18.16 -3.86
C PHE A 408 11.70 19.15 -3.79
N ALA A 409 11.60 20.27 -4.47
CA ALA A 409 12.64 21.29 -4.54
C ALA A 409 12.59 22.30 -3.41
N ARG A 410 11.38 22.61 -2.85
CA ARG A 410 11.15 23.76 -2.00
C ARG A 410 10.49 23.44 -0.65
N GLY A 411 10.32 22.17 -0.30
CA GLY A 411 9.68 21.77 0.96
C GLY A 411 8.28 22.36 1.12
N SER A 412 7.97 22.85 2.31
CA SER A 412 6.66 23.45 2.61
C SER A 412 6.28 24.62 1.70
N ASP A 413 7.25 25.47 1.30
CA ASP A 413 6.99 26.60 0.41
C ASP A 413 6.51 26.18 -0.97
N GLY A 414 6.92 25.01 -1.45
CA GLY A 414 6.47 24.41 -2.70
C GLY A 414 5.08 23.78 -2.66
N ALA A 415 4.47 23.68 -1.48
CA ALA A 415 3.17 23.05 -1.28
C ALA A 415 2.09 23.99 -0.72
N VAL A 416 2.37 25.29 -0.56
CA VAL A 416 1.41 26.26 0.00
C VAL A 416 0.16 26.36 -0.87
N GLU A 417 0.30 26.55 -2.19
CA GLU A 417 -0.83 26.62 -3.13
C GLU A 417 -1.73 25.38 -3.00
N LEU A 418 -1.12 24.19 -2.96
CA LEU A 418 -1.85 22.93 -2.78
C LEU A 418 -2.58 22.89 -1.45
N ALA A 419 -1.91 23.28 -0.35
CA ALA A 419 -2.48 23.25 0.98
C ALA A 419 -3.68 24.21 1.13
N GLU A 420 -3.58 25.42 0.61
CA GLU A 420 -4.66 26.41 0.63
C GLU A 420 -5.87 25.90 -0.18
N LEU A 421 -5.63 25.36 -1.37
CA LEU A 421 -6.69 24.83 -2.21
C LEU A 421 -7.35 23.59 -1.59
N VAL A 422 -6.59 22.73 -0.92
CA VAL A 422 -7.11 21.56 -0.18
C VAL A 422 -8.06 22.01 0.93
N VAL A 423 -7.65 22.97 1.76
CA VAL A 423 -8.50 23.50 2.85
C VAL A 423 -9.78 24.09 2.26
N LYS A 424 -9.66 24.97 1.26
CA LYS A 424 -10.80 25.57 0.58
C LYS A 424 -11.75 24.53 0.00
N THR A 425 -11.23 23.53 -0.70
CA THR A 425 -12.05 22.49 -1.33
C THR A 425 -12.80 21.64 -0.29
N ILE A 426 -12.15 21.29 0.83
CA ILE A 426 -12.79 20.54 1.92
C ILE A 426 -13.91 21.36 2.57
N ASP A 427 -13.70 22.66 2.74
CA ASP A 427 -14.68 23.54 3.39
C ASP A 427 -15.88 23.84 2.47
N GLU A 428 -15.68 23.96 1.15
CA GLU A 428 -16.73 24.27 0.17
C GLU A 428 -17.44 23.03 -0.39
N GLN A 429 -16.69 21.94 -0.66
CA GLN A 429 -17.18 20.74 -1.35
C GLN A 429 -16.51 19.47 -0.80
N PRO A 430 -16.76 19.09 0.47
CA PRO A 430 -16.21 17.85 1.01
C PRO A 430 -16.76 16.63 0.24
N SER A 431 -16.01 15.53 0.25
CA SER A 431 -16.48 14.26 -0.32
C SER A 431 -17.75 13.78 0.39
N GLU A 432 -18.60 13.11 -0.36
CA GLU A 432 -19.72 12.36 0.20
C GLU A 432 -19.21 11.12 0.98
N PRO A 433 -20.05 10.50 1.82
CA PRO A 433 -19.74 9.19 2.39
C PRO A 433 -19.37 8.20 1.30
N VAL A 434 -18.37 7.34 1.58
CA VAL A 434 -17.85 6.39 0.59
C VAL A 434 -18.97 5.52 0.02
N LYS A 435 -19.09 5.51 -1.29
CA LYS A 435 -19.93 4.58 -2.06
C LYS A 435 -19.06 3.42 -2.51
N PHE A 436 -19.51 2.20 -2.27
CA PHE A 436 -18.77 0.99 -2.66
C PHE A 436 -19.18 0.51 -4.05
N ILE A 437 -18.26 -0.10 -4.77
CA ILE A 437 -18.53 -0.62 -6.13
C ILE A 437 -19.46 -1.83 -6.09
N TYR A 438 -19.44 -2.59 -5.00
CA TYR A 438 -20.27 -3.80 -4.82
C TYR A 438 -20.77 -3.91 -3.37
N ASN A 439 -21.82 -4.70 -3.17
CA ASN A 439 -22.38 -5.02 -1.86
C ASN A 439 -21.76 -6.30 -1.30
N ASP A 440 -21.75 -6.44 0.03
CA ASP A 440 -21.19 -7.61 0.71
C ASP A 440 -21.93 -8.91 0.38
N GLU A 441 -23.26 -8.82 0.11
CA GLU A 441 -24.11 -9.98 -0.20
C GLU A 441 -23.99 -10.46 -1.67
N GLU A 442 -23.30 -9.74 -2.54
CA GLU A 442 -23.03 -10.20 -3.89
C GLU A 442 -22.06 -11.38 -3.89
N THR A 443 -22.14 -12.26 -4.89
CA THR A 443 -21.18 -13.36 -5.07
C THR A 443 -19.78 -12.80 -5.33
N ILE A 444 -18.75 -13.56 -4.99
CA ILE A 444 -17.34 -13.15 -5.27
C ILE A 444 -17.14 -12.91 -6.77
N GLU A 445 -17.75 -13.73 -7.63
CA GLU A 445 -17.72 -13.52 -9.08
C GLU A 445 -18.28 -12.14 -9.46
N ASN A 446 -19.46 -11.79 -8.96
CA ASN A 446 -20.10 -10.49 -9.24
C ASN A 446 -19.27 -9.31 -8.72
N LYS A 447 -18.68 -9.41 -7.53
CA LYS A 447 -17.78 -8.39 -6.98
C LYS A 447 -16.58 -8.16 -7.89
N ILE A 448 -15.93 -9.22 -8.36
CA ILE A 448 -14.79 -9.15 -9.31
C ILE A 448 -15.23 -8.51 -10.63
N VAL A 449 -16.35 -8.98 -11.20
CA VAL A 449 -16.91 -8.44 -12.45
C VAL A 449 -17.28 -6.97 -12.29
N GLY A 450 -17.85 -6.59 -11.14
CA GLY A 450 -18.20 -5.21 -10.80
C GLY A 450 -16.98 -4.29 -10.85
N VAL A 451 -15.90 -4.63 -10.15
CA VAL A 451 -14.66 -3.84 -10.18
C VAL A 451 -14.04 -3.80 -11.59
N ALA A 452 -13.97 -4.94 -12.28
CA ALA A 452 -13.38 -5.02 -13.62
C ALA A 452 -14.15 -4.14 -14.64
N LYS A 453 -15.47 -4.14 -14.58
CA LYS A 453 -16.31 -3.33 -15.50
C LYS A 453 -16.35 -1.86 -15.11
N GLU A 454 -16.61 -1.57 -13.82
CA GLU A 454 -16.83 -0.20 -13.35
C GLU A 454 -15.54 0.61 -13.24
N ILE A 455 -14.44 0.00 -12.83
CA ILE A 455 -13.16 0.69 -12.60
C ILE A 455 -12.22 0.54 -13.79
N TYR A 456 -12.09 -0.69 -14.33
CA TYR A 456 -11.13 -0.95 -15.42
C TYR A 456 -11.73 -0.78 -16.82
N ARG A 457 -13.06 -0.83 -16.95
CA ARG A 457 -13.81 -0.80 -18.24
C ARG A 457 -13.55 -2.06 -19.09
N ALA A 458 -13.33 -3.21 -18.45
CA ALA A 458 -13.29 -4.49 -19.15
C ALA A 458 -14.61 -4.79 -19.86
N GLY A 459 -14.54 -5.35 -21.05
CA GLY A 459 -15.71 -5.80 -21.81
C GLY A 459 -16.22 -7.14 -21.31
N MET A 460 -15.32 -8.08 -21.11
CA MET A 460 -15.60 -9.45 -20.65
C MET A 460 -14.63 -9.84 -19.55
N VAL A 461 -15.12 -10.62 -18.58
CA VAL A 461 -14.30 -11.19 -17.49
C VAL A 461 -14.36 -12.70 -17.59
N GLU A 462 -13.22 -13.32 -17.81
CA GLU A 462 -13.07 -14.76 -17.93
C GLU A 462 -12.41 -15.35 -16.66
N PHE A 463 -12.85 -16.54 -16.28
CA PHE A 463 -12.33 -17.24 -15.11
C PHE A 463 -11.74 -18.57 -15.55
N SER A 464 -10.49 -18.85 -15.20
CA SER A 464 -9.84 -20.14 -15.45
C SER A 464 -10.60 -21.28 -14.75
N PRO A 465 -10.38 -22.53 -15.15
CA PRO A 465 -10.92 -23.70 -14.44
C PRO A 465 -10.54 -23.71 -12.95
N GLU A 466 -9.32 -23.29 -12.61
CA GLU A 466 -8.79 -23.19 -11.26
C GLU A 466 -9.56 -22.13 -10.45
N ALA A 467 -9.75 -20.94 -11.03
CA ALA A 467 -10.51 -19.86 -10.41
C ALA A 467 -11.97 -20.28 -10.19
N ARG A 468 -12.62 -20.91 -11.16
CA ARG A 468 -14.00 -21.43 -11.01
C ARG A 468 -14.12 -22.50 -9.93
N LYS A 469 -13.13 -23.37 -9.80
CA LYS A 469 -13.09 -24.38 -8.72
C LYS A 469 -12.99 -23.72 -7.33
N MET A 470 -12.24 -22.63 -7.21
CA MET A 470 -12.13 -21.88 -5.95
C MET A 470 -13.42 -21.11 -5.66
N LEU A 471 -14.05 -20.48 -6.67
CA LEU A 471 -15.37 -19.83 -6.49
C LEU A 471 -16.41 -20.80 -5.95
N ALA A 472 -16.46 -22.03 -6.51
CA ALA A 472 -17.39 -23.07 -6.03
C ALA A 472 -17.11 -23.50 -4.58
N LYS A 473 -15.83 -23.46 -4.12
CA LYS A 473 -15.49 -23.73 -2.71
C LYS A 473 -15.88 -22.59 -1.76
N ILE A 474 -15.94 -21.36 -2.26
CA ILE A 474 -16.30 -20.18 -1.48
C ILE A 474 -17.83 -20.07 -1.31
N GLU A 475 -18.56 -20.49 -2.33
CA GLU A 475 -20.03 -20.39 -2.34
C GLU A 475 -20.65 -21.12 -1.14
N GLY A 476 -21.60 -20.46 -0.47
CA GLY A 476 -22.25 -20.97 0.73
C GLY A 476 -21.41 -20.96 2.01
N THR A 477 -20.18 -20.46 1.96
CA THR A 477 -19.31 -20.28 3.14
C THR A 477 -19.31 -18.84 3.64
N ALA A 478 -18.77 -18.60 4.84
CA ALA A 478 -18.56 -17.25 5.36
C ALA A 478 -17.64 -16.39 4.45
N TYR A 479 -16.77 -17.02 3.66
CA TYR A 479 -15.84 -16.33 2.75
C TYR A 479 -16.56 -15.61 1.60
N ALA A 480 -17.79 -16.00 1.26
CA ALA A 480 -18.57 -15.36 0.20
C ALA A 480 -18.88 -13.86 0.47
N LYS A 481 -18.84 -13.44 1.75
CA LYS A 481 -19.07 -12.05 2.14
C LYS A 481 -17.82 -11.17 2.12
N PHE A 482 -16.65 -11.74 1.89
CA PHE A 482 -15.40 -10.99 1.91
C PHE A 482 -15.31 -10.00 0.72
N PRO A 483 -14.66 -8.84 0.92
CA PRO A 483 -14.31 -7.96 -0.17
C PRO A 483 -13.27 -8.63 -1.09
N VAL A 484 -13.21 -8.16 -2.33
CA VAL A 484 -12.27 -8.65 -3.34
C VAL A 484 -11.10 -7.71 -3.51
N CYS A 485 -9.92 -8.28 -3.69
CA CYS A 485 -8.68 -7.58 -3.97
C CYS A 485 -8.13 -8.09 -5.30
N ILE A 486 -8.30 -7.31 -6.37
CA ILE A 486 -7.80 -7.72 -7.68
C ILE A 486 -6.30 -7.44 -7.77
N ALA A 487 -5.51 -8.50 -7.98
CA ALA A 487 -4.08 -8.42 -8.21
C ALA A 487 -3.82 -8.40 -9.72
N LYS A 488 -3.30 -7.26 -10.22
CA LYS A 488 -2.97 -7.06 -11.64
C LYS A 488 -1.76 -6.16 -11.81
N THR A 489 -1.31 -5.95 -13.05
CA THR A 489 -0.27 -4.96 -13.36
C THR A 489 -0.67 -3.57 -12.91
N GLN A 490 0.29 -2.81 -12.41
CA GLN A 490 0.10 -1.40 -12.02
C GLN A 490 0.24 -0.41 -13.19
N TYR A 491 0.59 -0.87 -14.38
CA TYR A 491 0.96 0.00 -15.51
C TYR A 491 -0.16 0.21 -16.55
N SER A 492 -1.33 -0.37 -16.32
CA SER A 492 -2.49 -0.26 -17.20
C SER A 492 -3.78 -0.48 -16.41
N PHE A 493 -4.91 0.04 -16.90
CA PHE A 493 -6.24 -0.40 -16.42
C PHE A 493 -6.50 -1.87 -16.72
N SER A 494 -5.94 -2.39 -17.83
CA SER A 494 -6.02 -3.80 -18.19
C SER A 494 -5.01 -4.67 -17.42
N GLN A 495 -4.98 -5.95 -17.75
CA GLN A 495 -3.95 -6.90 -17.29
C GLN A 495 -2.69 -6.89 -18.18
N ASP A 496 -2.74 -6.23 -19.34
CA ASP A 496 -1.59 -6.06 -20.22
C ASP A 496 -0.87 -4.74 -19.90
N GLN A 497 0.35 -4.84 -19.37
CA GLN A 497 1.17 -3.69 -19.01
C GLN A 497 1.58 -2.78 -20.18
N LYS A 498 1.36 -3.21 -21.43
CA LYS A 498 1.68 -2.44 -22.65
C LYS A 498 0.50 -1.63 -23.18
N LEU A 499 -0.71 -1.88 -22.68
CA LEU A 499 -1.91 -1.15 -23.06
C LEU A 499 -2.01 0.14 -22.26
N TYR A 500 -1.41 1.20 -22.78
CA TYR A 500 -1.40 2.53 -22.16
C TYR A 500 -2.70 3.30 -22.38
N GLY A 501 -2.78 4.51 -21.83
CA GLY A 501 -3.95 5.39 -21.96
C GLY A 501 -5.13 4.96 -21.11
N ALA A 502 -6.30 4.90 -21.70
CA ALA A 502 -7.54 4.47 -21.06
C ALA A 502 -8.22 3.36 -21.90
N PRO A 503 -7.68 2.14 -21.94
CA PRO A 503 -8.25 1.04 -22.71
C PRO A 503 -9.66 0.69 -22.22
N GLU A 504 -10.52 0.23 -23.14
CA GLU A 504 -11.89 -0.21 -22.89
C GLU A 504 -12.21 -1.49 -23.66
N GLY A 505 -13.21 -2.23 -23.17
CA GLY A 505 -13.76 -3.37 -23.89
C GLY A 505 -12.82 -4.57 -24.02
N PHE A 506 -11.69 -4.56 -23.32
CA PHE A 506 -10.73 -5.67 -23.34
C PHE A 506 -11.24 -6.88 -22.54
N GLU A 507 -10.73 -8.04 -22.85
CA GLU A 507 -10.91 -9.26 -22.07
C GLU A 507 -10.04 -9.21 -20.81
N PHE A 508 -10.63 -9.62 -19.67
CA PHE A 508 -9.97 -9.60 -18.37
C PHE A 508 -9.98 -10.99 -17.74
N ASP A 509 -8.80 -11.62 -17.66
CA ASP A 509 -8.65 -13.02 -17.25
C ASP A 509 -8.30 -13.14 -15.77
N ILE A 510 -9.14 -13.82 -15.01
CA ILE A 510 -8.88 -14.24 -13.64
C ILE A 510 -8.30 -15.66 -13.67
N LYS A 511 -7.00 -15.75 -13.38
CA LYS A 511 -6.25 -17.02 -13.43
C LYS A 511 -6.41 -17.86 -12.17
N ASP A 512 -6.48 -17.22 -11.01
CA ASP A 512 -6.58 -17.90 -9.73
C ASP A 512 -7.27 -17.03 -8.68
N ILE A 513 -7.78 -17.67 -7.62
CA ILE A 513 -8.42 -17.03 -6.48
C ILE A 513 -7.80 -17.57 -5.20
N VAL A 514 -7.32 -16.65 -4.36
CA VAL A 514 -6.71 -16.97 -3.07
C VAL A 514 -7.61 -16.48 -1.94
N ILE A 515 -7.89 -17.35 -0.97
CA ILE A 515 -8.68 -17.04 0.21
C ILE A 515 -7.73 -16.60 1.32
N ASN A 516 -7.70 -15.32 1.64
CA ASN A 516 -7.01 -14.77 2.81
C ASN A 516 -8.04 -14.67 3.95
N ALA A 517 -8.31 -15.81 4.59
CA ALA A 517 -9.43 -15.96 5.54
C ALA A 517 -9.23 -15.12 6.82
N GLY A 518 -8.01 -15.00 7.31
CA GLY A 518 -7.67 -14.16 8.46
C GLY A 518 -7.73 -12.66 8.13
N ALA A 519 -7.28 -12.26 6.94
CA ALA A 519 -7.43 -10.88 6.46
C ALA A 519 -8.88 -10.55 6.08
N GLU A 520 -9.75 -11.57 5.97
CA GLU A 520 -11.13 -11.46 5.47
C GLU A 520 -11.18 -10.79 4.09
N MET A 521 -10.45 -11.35 3.15
CA MET A 521 -10.29 -10.80 1.81
C MET A 521 -10.08 -11.92 0.79
N ILE A 522 -10.70 -11.80 -0.37
CA ILE A 522 -10.47 -12.69 -1.51
C ILE A 522 -9.53 -12.00 -2.49
N VAL A 523 -8.40 -12.63 -2.82
CA VAL A 523 -7.47 -12.11 -3.82
C VAL A 523 -7.73 -12.79 -5.15
N ALA A 524 -8.13 -12.00 -6.16
CA ALA A 524 -8.31 -12.47 -7.53
C ALA A 524 -7.06 -12.13 -8.36
N ILE A 525 -6.38 -13.15 -8.85
CA ILE A 525 -5.14 -13.01 -9.62
C ILE A 525 -5.48 -12.83 -11.10
N ALA A 526 -5.20 -11.65 -11.64
CA ALA A 526 -5.37 -11.33 -13.06
C ALA A 526 -4.01 -11.17 -13.76
N GLY A 527 -3.86 -11.82 -14.90
CA GLY A 527 -2.62 -11.79 -15.66
C GLY A 527 -1.46 -12.54 -14.98
N ASP A 528 -0.22 -12.13 -15.27
CA ASP A 528 1.01 -12.80 -14.78
C ASP A 528 1.58 -12.11 -13.55
N ILE A 529 0.82 -12.09 -12.47
CA ILE A 529 1.26 -11.50 -11.20
C ILE A 529 2.13 -12.49 -10.42
N ILE A 530 3.28 -12.01 -9.97
CA ILE A 530 4.28 -12.78 -9.24
C ILE A 530 4.38 -12.23 -7.80
N ARG A 531 4.12 -13.10 -6.82
CA ARG A 531 4.16 -12.75 -5.39
C ARG A 531 5.57 -12.79 -4.78
N MET A 532 6.55 -13.36 -5.49
CA MET A 532 7.98 -13.28 -5.18
C MET A 532 8.70 -12.64 -6.37
N PRO A 533 8.94 -11.33 -6.35
CA PRO A 533 9.67 -10.63 -7.40
C PRO A 533 11.10 -11.14 -7.57
N GLY A 534 11.65 -11.01 -8.76
CA GLY A 534 13.08 -11.23 -8.98
C GLY A 534 13.86 -9.92 -9.04
N LEU A 535 15.14 -9.97 -8.73
CA LEU A 535 16.03 -8.84 -8.95
C LEU A 535 16.16 -8.52 -10.45
N PRO A 536 16.22 -7.23 -10.85
CA PRO A 536 16.47 -6.82 -12.22
C PRO A 536 17.93 -7.07 -12.63
N LYS A 537 18.23 -6.88 -13.91
CA LYS A 537 19.60 -7.02 -14.43
C LYS A 537 20.60 -6.07 -13.73
N SER A 538 20.17 -4.88 -13.36
CA SER A 538 20.94 -3.88 -12.60
C SER A 538 20.15 -3.47 -11.36
N PRO A 539 20.26 -4.23 -10.25
CA PRO A 539 19.57 -3.91 -9.02
C PRO A 539 20.16 -2.68 -8.34
N GLN A 540 19.35 -1.97 -7.56
CA GLN A 540 19.79 -0.82 -6.76
C GLN A 540 20.92 -1.20 -5.78
N ALA A 541 20.94 -2.43 -5.31
CA ALA A 541 22.02 -2.98 -4.47
C ALA A 541 23.44 -2.75 -5.03
N LEU A 542 23.61 -2.62 -6.34
CA LEU A 542 24.92 -2.31 -6.96
C LEU A 542 25.40 -0.87 -6.70
N ARG A 543 24.52 0.00 -6.21
CA ARG A 543 24.79 1.41 -5.94
C ARG A 543 24.84 1.74 -4.46
N ILE A 544 24.34 0.83 -3.62
CA ILE A 544 24.32 1.00 -2.16
C ILE A 544 25.68 0.53 -1.62
N ASP A 545 26.34 1.38 -0.84
CA ASP A 545 27.63 1.09 -0.21
C ASP A 545 27.70 1.73 1.18
N VAL A 546 28.76 1.43 1.92
CA VAL A 546 29.11 2.09 3.18
C VAL A 546 30.42 2.84 3.00
N VAL A 547 30.34 4.16 2.96
CA VAL A 547 31.48 5.06 2.80
C VAL A 547 31.69 5.84 4.09
N ASP A 548 32.86 5.75 4.69
CA ASP A 548 33.24 6.42 5.95
C ASP A 548 32.23 6.16 7.11
N GLY A 549 31.69 4.93 7.17
CA GLY A 549 30.71 4.51 8.17
C GLY A 549 29.28 4.99 7.92
N HIS A 550 29.02 5.60 6.76
CA HIS A 550 27.71 6.07 6.33
C HIS A 550 27.20 5.30 5.12
N ILE A 551 25.89 5.03 5.07
CA ILE A 551 25.25 4.35 3.94
C ILE A 551 25.17 5.33 2.77
N ASP A 552 25.68 4.95 1.61
CA ASP A 552 25.59 5.74 0.37
C ASP A 552 24.73 5.00 -0.68
N GLY A 553 24.18 5.75 -1.66
CA GLY A 553 23.41 5.18 -2.75
C GLY A 553 22.00 4.68 -2.38
N LEU A 554 21.57 4.84 -1.13
CA LEU A 554 20.21 4.56 -0.70
C LEU A 554 19.31 5.76 -1.08
N SER A 555 18.30 5.55 -1.91
CA SER A 555 17.43 6.60 -2.45
C SER A 555 15.94 6.19 -2.36
#